data_979d285e8bb4f7fc2ffe953b765af491
#
_entry.id   979d285e8bb4f7fc2ffe953b765af491
#
_cell.length_a   1.000
_cell.length_b   1.000
_cell.length_c   1.000
_cell.angle_alpha   90.00
_cell.angle_beta   90.00
_cell.angle_gamma   90.00
#
_symmetry.space_group_name_H-M   'P 1'
#
loop_
_entity.id
_entity.type
_entity.pdbx_description
1 polymer ?
#
loop_
_entity_poly.entity_id
_entity_poly.type
_entity_poly.pdbx_seq_one_letter_code
_entity_poly.pdbx_strand_id
1 'polypeptide(L)'
;MFKKLLMLLCALFIAAPSMASAGFGTGIGITFPASGSSTKTIGNTYAALQLEQLTEELTLQERHGRLLLELKVSNNGDTPYTINHRNGQIYDFLITDKNGKKMWQWSDGMAFTQALCTTNIAPHSFEVYKTELDSKDYRKIKDDAVLVTAYVLDTPCKLSAKLPTIIASNSTPVLIHGGVIFGSR
;
A
#
# COMPACT_ATOMS: atom_id res chain seq x y z
N MET A 1 -25.90 -45.33 40.81
CA MET A 1 -25.84 -45.73 39.40
C MET A 1 -25.02 -44.69 38.63
N PHE A 2 -23.73 -44.93 38.49
CA PHE A 2 -22.80 -43.99 37.79
C PHE A 2 -22.64 -44.42 36.36
N LYS A 3 -23.05 -43.58 35.40
CA LYS A 3 -22.70 -43.76 33.99
C LYS A 3 -21.42 -43.00 33.69
N LYS A 4 -20.34 -43.73 33.43
CA LYS A 4 -19.05 -43.24 32.98
C LYS A 4 -19.21 -42.77 31.52
N LEU A 5 -19.01 -41.46 31.30
CA LEU A 5 -18.88 -40.88 29.96
C LEU A 5 -17.39 -40.83 29.59
N LEU A 6 -17.02 -41.68 28.66
CA LEU A 6 -15.68 -41.78 28.11
C LEU A 6 -15.51 -40.65 27.07
N MET A 7 -14.76 -39.60 27.40
CA MET A 7 -14.37 -38.59 26.43
C MET A 7 -13.15 -39.09 25.62
N LEU A 8 -13.39 -39.30 24.32
CA LEU A 8 -12.37 -39.61 23.35
C LEU A 8 -11.71 -38.30 22.94
N LEU A 9 -10.46 -38.07 23.37
CA LEU A 9 -9.65 -36.90 23.01
C LEU A 9 -8.96 -37.17 21.66
N CYS A 10 -9.53 -36.67 20.57
CA CYS A 10 -8.84 -36.63 19.27
C CYS A 10 -7.83 -35.49 19.29
N ALA A 11 -6.56 -35.82 19.50
CA ALA A 11 -5.45 -34.89 19.29
C ALA A 11 -5.21 -34.74 17.77
N LEU A 12 -5.62 -33.62 17.21
CA LEU A 12 -5.29 -33.25 15.83
C LEU A 12 -3.89 -32.58 15.85
N PHE A 13 -2.88 -33.31 15.47
CA PHE A 13 -1.54 -32.76 15.22
C PHE A 13 -1.57 -31.96 13.91
N ILE A 14 -1.66 -30.63 14.00
CA ILE A 14 -1.39 -29.76 12.88
C ILE A 14 0.12 -29.50 12.89
N ALA A 15 0.84 -30.12 11.97
CA ALA A 15 2.24 -29.79 11.71
C ALA A 15 2.32 -28.41 11.08
N ALA A 16 2.77 -27.42 11.86
CA ALA A 16 3.15 -26.13 11.33
C ALA A 16 4.49 -26.24 10.59
N PRO A 17 4.62 -25.74 9.37
CA PRO A 17 5.91 -25.61 8.73
C PRO A 17 6.74 -24.57 9.48
N SER A 18 7.88 -24.98 10.02
CA SER A 18 8.87 -24.10 10.64
C SER A 18 9.48 -23.19 9.57
N MET A 19 9.08 -21.92 9.55
CA MET A 19 9.79 -20.87 8.84
C MET A 19 10.98 -20.45 9.72
N ALA A 20 12.16 -20.98 9.45
CA ALA A 20 13.40 -20.44 9.97
C ALA A 20 13.66 -19.11 9.24
N SER A 21 13.40 -17.99 9.89
CA SER A 21 13.84 -16.67 9.44
C SER A 21 14.93 -16.19 10.38
N ALA A 22 16.18 -16.43 10.01
CA ALA A 22 17.32 -15.73 10.58
C ALA A 22 17.82 -14.76 9.50
N GLY A 23 17.68 -13.47 9.74
CA GLY A 23 18.19 -12.46 8.84
C GLY A 23 17.74 -11.06 9.25
N PHE A 24 18.44 -10.47 10.24
CA PHE A 24 18.40 -9.02 10.45
C PHE A 24 19.17 -8.37 9.30
N GLY A 25 18.46 -8.04 8.24
CA GLY A 25 18.94 -7.16 7.20
C GLY A 25 17.97 -5.99 7.11
N THR A 26 18.45 -4.77 7.28
CA THR A 26 17.71 -3.54 6.97
C THR A 26 17.55 -3.43 5.44
N GLY A 27 16.86 -4.40 4.87
CA GLY A 27 16.48 -4.44 3.47
C GLY A 27 14.98 -4.67 3.40
N ILE A 28 14.26 -3.75 2.81
CA ILE A 28 12.84 -3.91 2.53
C ILE A 28 12.73 -5.01 1.46
N GLY A 29 12.48 -6.23 1.89
CA GLY A 29 12.24 -7.36 1.00
C GLY A 29 10.82 -7.29 0.45
N ILE A 30 10.68 -7.10 -0.86
CA ILE A 30 9.39 -7.13 -1.53
C ILE A 30 9.16 -8.56 -2.01
N THR A 31 8.21 -9.26 -1.37
CA THR A 31 7.79 -10.58 -1.82
C THR A 31 6.50 -10.45 -2.63
N PHE A 32 6.54 -10.80 -3.91
CA PHE A 32 5.34 -10.85 -4.74
C PHE A 32 4.73 -12.25 -4.66
N PRO A 33 3.42 -12.39 -4.36
CA PRO A 33 2.75 -13.68 -4.52
C PRO A 33 2.65 -14.01 -6.01
N ALA A 34 3.28 -15.10 -6.41
CA ALA A 34 3.09 -15.67 -7.74
C ALA A 34 1.70 -16.30 -7.80
N SER A 35 0.73 -15.61 -8.38
CA SER A 35 -0.57 -16.18 -8.74
C SER A 35 -0.63 -16.39 -10.23
N GLY A 36 -0.61 -17.65 -10.65
CA GLY A 36 -0.78 -18.04 -12.04
C GLY A 36 -2.19 -17.79 -12.53
N SER A 37 -2.36 -16.75 -13.32
CA SER A 37 -3.46 -16.59 -14.26
C SER A 37 -2.97 -15.65 -15.35
N SER A 38 -2.99 -16.09 -16.60
CA SER A 38 -2.51 -15.34 -17.76
C SER A 38 -3.46 -14.20 -18.14
N THR A 39 -3.61 -13.25 -17.27
CA THR A 39 -4.12 -11.94 -17.60
C THR A 39 -2.91 -11.04 -17.74
N LYS A 40 -2.79 -10.35 -18.86
CA LYS A 40 -1.72 -9.43 -19.20
C LYS A 40 -1.61 -8.34 -18.11
N THR A 41 -0.96 -8.67 -16.99
CA THR A 41 -0.76 -7.76 -15.86
C THR A 41 0.45 -6.94 -16.21
N ILE A 42 0.21 -5.71 -16.54
CA ILE A 42 1.26 -4.74 -16.88
C ILE A 42 1.68 -4.12 -15.56
N GLY A 43 2.68 -4.69 -14.92
CA GLY A 43 3.41 -4.12 -13.81
C GLY A 43 2.60 -3.75 -12.55
N ASN A 44 3.01 -4.29 -11.41
CA ASN A 44 2.62 -3.79 -10.08
C ASN A 44 3.85 -3.19 -9.42
N THR A 45 3.69 -2.05 -8.79
CA THR A 45 4.72 -1.45 -7.94
C THR A 45 4.18 -1.30 -6.52
N TYR A 46 5.04 -1.51 -5.55
CA TYR A 46 4.69 -1.53 -4.14
C TYR A 46 5.73 -0.77 -3.32
N ALA A 47 5.29 -0.01 -2.33
CA ALA A 47 6.12 0.57 -1.29
C ALA A 47 5.44 0.39 0.06
N ALA A 48 6.22 0.18 1.12
CA ALA A 48 5.71 0.08 2.48
C ALA A 48 6.63 0.81 3.45
N LEU A 49 6.04 1.37 4.50
CA LEU A 49 6.73 2.01 5.61
C LEU A 49 6.05 1.59 6.91
N GLN A 50 6.85 1.18 7.88
CA GLN A 50 6.39 0.97 9.25
C GLN A 50 6.91 2.08 10.13
N LEU A 51 6.01 2.71 10.87
CA LEU A 51 6.32 3.72 11.88
C LEU A 51 5.54 3.39 13.15
N GLU A 52 6.26 3.00 14.21
CA GLU A 52 5.67 2.55 15.47
C GLU A 52 4.63 1.43 15.25
N GLN A 53 3.37 1.69 15.62
CA GLN A 53 2.28 0.73 15.45
C GLN A 53 1.59 0.80 14.07
N LEU A 54 1.93 1.81 13.24
CA LEU A 54 1.35 1.93 11.90
C LEU A 54 2.22 1.26 10.84
N THR A 55 1.58 0.61 9.90
CA THR A 55 2.17 0.23 8.61
C THR A 55 1.37 0.87 7.49
N GLU A 56 2.04 1.62 6.64
CA GLU A 56 1.47 2.17 5.42
C GLU A 56 1.98 1.38 4.22
N GLU A 57 1.09 1.03 3.30
CA GLU A 57 1.37 0.24 2.10
C GLU A 57 0.78 0.96 0.88
N LEU A 58 1.62 1.31 -0.08
CA LEU A 58 1.21 1.88 -1.36
C LEU A 58 1.33 0.84 -2.46
N THR A 59 0.24 0.56 -3.14
CA THR A 59 0.18 -0.34 -4.30
C THR A 59 -0.23 0.43 -5.53
N LEU A 60 0.56 0.31 -6.60
CA LEU A 60 0.27 0.86 -7.91
C LEU A 60 0.06 -0.28 -8.90
N GLN A 61 -1.05 -0.25 -9.63
CA GLN A 61 -1.36 -1.27 -10.61
C GLN A 61 -1.84 -0.65 -11.91
N GLU A 62 -1.13 -0.93 -13.00
CA GLU A 62 -1.63 -0.61 -14.34
C GLU A 62 -2.43 -1.79 -14.91
N ARG A 63 -3.68 -1.52 -15.28
CA ARG A 63 -4.58 -2.48 -15.95
C ARG A 63 -5.32 -1.82 -17.09
N HIS A 64 -5.24 -2.40 -18.28
CA HIS A 64 -5.99 -1.95 -19.46
C HIS A 64 -5.83 -0.43 -19.75
N GLY A 65 -4.62 0.09 -19.52
CA GLY A 65 -4.33 1.51 -19.71
C GLY A 65 -4.90 2.44 -18.65
N ARG A 66 -5.32 1.92 -17.50
CA ARG A 66 -5.75 2.67 -16.30
C ARG A 66 -4.71 2.47 -15.21
N LEU A 67 -4.57 3.45 -14.35
CA LEU A 67 -3.69 3.36 -13.18
C LEU A 67 -4.53 3.31 -11.91
N LEU A 68 -4.47 2.19 -11.20
CA LEU A 68 -5.10 2.02 -9.89
C LEU A 68 -4.08 2.33 -8.81
N LEU A 69 -4.49 3.15 -7.84
CA LEU A 69 -3.70 3.56 -6.69
C LEU A 69 -4.42 3.13 -5.42
N GLU A 70 -3.71 2.45 -4.55
CA GLU A 70 -4.23 2.00 -3.25
C GLU A 70 -3.23 2.33 -2.16
N LEU A 71 -3.68 3.07 -1.14
CA LEU A 71 -2.96 3.33 0.10
C LEU A 71 -3.70 2.62 1.23
N LYS A 72 -3.03 1.64 1.85
CA LYS A 72 -3.53 0.94 3.03
C LYS A 72 -2.75 1.39 4.25
N VAL A 73 -3.46 1.70 5.32
CA VAL A 73 -2.90 2.11 6.62
C VAL A 73 -3.38 1.12 7.67
N SER A 74 -2.46 0.34 8.22
CA SER A 74 -2.75 -0.71 9.21
C SER A 74 -2.27 -0.28 10.59
N ASN A 75 -3.10 -0.44 11.58
CA ASN A 75 -2.73 -0.33 12.99
C ASN A 75 -2.38 -1.74 13.53
N ASN A 76 -1.10 -2.00 13.76
CA ASN A 76 -0.59 -3.27 14.28
C ASN A 76 -0.48 -3.28 15.81
N GLY A 77 -0.84 -2.16 16.47
CA GLY A 77 -0.81 -2.03 17.92
C GLY A 77 -2.07 -2.57 18.60
N ASP A 78 -2.00 -2.69 19.92
CA ASP A 78 -3.09 -3.16 20.77
C ASP A 78 -4.05 -2.03 21.21
N THR A 79 -3.76 -0.79 20.82
CA THR A 79 -4.59 0.39 21.13
C THR A 79 -5.09 1.05 19.84
N PRO A 80 -6.27 1.70 19.86
CA PRO A 80 -6.74 2.47 18.71
C PRO A 80 -5.75 3.56 18.33
N TYR A 81 -5.54 3.75 17.03
CA TYR A 81 -4.74 4.85 16.51
C TYR A 81 -5.64 5.94 15.95
N THR A 82 -5.47 7.16 16.45
CA THR A 82 -6.33 8.30 16.12
C THR A 82 -5.54 9.34 15.34
N ILE A 83 -6.06 9.74 14.19
CA ILE A 83 -5.51 10.82 13.35
C ILE A 83 -6.52 11.96 13.34
N ASN A 84 -6.12 13.14 13.79
CA ASN A 84 -6.94 14.34 13.77
C ASN A 84 -6.63 15.17 12.53
N HIS A 85 -7.63 15.37 11.67
CA HIS A 85 -7.50 16.12 10.43
C HIS A 85 -8.03 17.54 10.59
N ARG A 86 -7.34 18.51 9.99
CA ARG A 86 -7.70 19.93 10.04
C ARG A 86 -8.89 20.30 9.16
N ASN A 87 -9.26 19.41 8.25
CA ASN A 87 -10.40 19.56 7.34
C ASN A 87 -10.89 18.19 6.87
N GLY A 88 -11.86 18.16 5.96
CA GLY A 88 -12.43 16.91 5.44
C GLY A 88 -11.56 16.15 4.46
N GLN A 89 -10.36 16.63 4.08
CA GLN A 89 -9.41 15.89 3.28
C GLN A 89 -8.61 14.94 4.17
N ILE A 90 -8.74 13.64 3.96
CA ILE A 90 -8.08 12.61 4.78
C ILE A 90 -6.78 12.13 4.14
N TYR A 91 -6.76 11.96 2.83
CA TYR A 91 -5.62 11.43 2.08
C TYR A 91 -5.40 12.17 0.77
N ASP A 92 -4.25 11.92 0.15
CA ASP A 92 -3.98 12.41 -1.20
C ASP A 92 -3.04 11.47 -1.97
N PHE A 93 -3.12 11.53 -3.29
CA PHE A 93 -2.19 10.92 -4.23
C PHE A 93 -1.66 12.00 -5.17
N LEU A 94 -0.37 12.05 -5.33
CA LEU A 94 0.34 12.99 -6.19
C LEU A 94 1.20 12.22 -7.20
N ILE A 95 1.07 12.54 -8.48
CA ILE A 95 1.92 11.99 -9.54
C ILE A 95 2.84 13.10 -10.05
N THR A 96 4.14 12.81 -10.12
CA THR A 96 5.16 13.77 -10.56
C THR A 96 6.02 13.20 -11.68
N ASP A 97 6.61 14.12 -12.47
CA ASP A 97 7.64 13.81 -13.45
C ASP A 97 9.02 13.61 -12.78
N LYS A 98 10.05 13.38 -13.58
CA LYS A 98 11.44 13.21 -13.13
C LYS A 98 12.04 14.45 -12.44
N ASN A 99 11.47 15.63 -12.66
CA ASN A 99 11.90 16.89 -12.06
C ASN A 99 11.10 17.27 -10.82
N GLY A 100 10.14 16.41 -10.40
CA GLY A 100 9.23 16.68 -9.28
C GLY A 100 8.06 17.59 -9.65
N LYS A 101 7.87 17.91 -10.92
CA LYS A 101 6.72 18.70 -11.37
C LYS A 101 5.44 17.89 -11.25
N LYS A 102 4.42 18.48 -10.64
CA LYS A 102 3.10 17.87 -10.52
C LYS A 102 2.48 17.62 -11.90
N MET A 103 2.08 16.38 -12.15
CA MET A 103 1.38 15.93 -13.35
C MET A 103 -0.10 15.69 -13.09
N TRP A 104 -0.41 15.18 -11.90
CA TRP A 104 -1.77 14.92 -11.45
C TRP A 104 -1.82 14.82 -9.93
N GLN A 105 -2.93 15.24 -9.35
CA GLN A 105 -3.18 15.11 -7.91
C GLN A 105 -4.66 14.76 -7.70
N TRP A 106 -4.92 13.80 -6.80
CA TRP A 106 -6.28 13.33 -6.54
C TRP A 106 -7.20 14.44 -6.03
N SER A 107 -6.70 15.31 -5.16
CA SER A 107 -7.47 16.41 -4.58
C SER A 107 -7.72 17.59 -5.52
N ASP A 108 -7.06 17.62 -6.69
CA ASP A 108 -7.25 18.73 -7.64
C ASP A 108 -8.72 18.83 -8.11
N GLY A 109 -9.29 20.03 -7.95
CA GLY A 109 -10.68 20.28 -8.30
C GLY A 109 -11.72 19.76 -7.31
N MET A 110 -11.31 19.20 -6.17
CA MET A 110 -12.22 18.79 -5.09
C MET A 110 -12.42 19.90 -4.08
N ALA A 111 -13.61 19.93 -3.48
CA ALA A 111 -13.94 20.80 -2.36
C ALA A 111 -14.06 19.95 -1.09
N PHE A 112 -13.38 20.35 -0.04
CA PHE A 112 -13.42 19.67 1.25
C PHE A 112 -14.06 20.57 2.32
N THR A 113 -14.74 19.96 3.27
CA THR A 113 -15.30 20.67 4.42
C THR A 113 -14.16 21.27 5.24
N GLN A 114 -14.38 22.44 5.84
CA GLN A 114 -13.42 23.07 6.74
C GLN A 114 -13.59 22.57 8.20
N ALA A 115 -14.48 21.63 8.43
CA ALA A 115 -14.69 21.04 9.74
C ALA A 115 -13.54 20.09 10.10
N LEU A 116 -13.12 20.12 11.35
CA LEU A 116 -12.21 19.12 11.91
C LEU A 116 -12.85 17.74 11.79
N CYS A 117 -12.08 16.74 11.39
CA CYS A 117 -12.53 15.35 11.39
C CYS A 117 -11.44 14.43 11.96
N THR A 118 -11.81 13.19 12.24
CA THR A 118 -10.94 12.23 12.89
C THR A 118 -11.07 10.88 12.21
N THR A 119 -9.94 10.28 11.87
CA THR A 119 -9.85 8.86 11.50
C THR A 119 -9.42 8.07 12.72
N ASN A 120 -10.14 7.00 13.02
CA ASN A 120 -9.83 6.11 14.15
C ASN A 120 -9.66 4.68 13.62
N ILE A 121 -8.42 4.17 13.65
CA ILE A 121 -8.10 2.81 13.21
C ILE A 121 -8.03 1.93 14.44
N ALA A 122 -8.97 0.97 14.55
CA ALA A 122 -9.02 0.04 15.67
C ALA A 122 -7.74 -0.81 15.75
N PRO A 123 -7.43 -1.41 16.93
CA PRO A 123 -6.32 -2.36 17.06
C PRO A 123 -6.42 -3.47 16.02
N HIS A 124 -5.28 -3.85 15.44
CA HIS A 124 -5.16 -4.93 14.45
C HIS A 124 -6.11 -4.78 13.24
N SER A 125 -6.46 -3.53 12.91
CA SER A 125 -7.35 -3.18 11.80
C SER A 125 -6.65 -2.26 10.80
N PHE A 126 -7.34 -1.93 9.71
CA PHE A 126 -6.77 -1.07 8.66
C PHE A 126 -7.85 -0.23 7.99
N GLU A 127 -7.40 0.88 7.40
CA GLU A 127 -8.16 1.71 6.45
C GLU A 127 -7.53 1.61 5.06
N VAL A 128 -8.36 1.71 4.02
CA VAL A 128 -7.90 1.63 2.62
C VAL A 128 -8.47 2.77 1.82
N TYR A 129 -7.58 3.54 1.21
CA TYR A 129 -7.89 4.64 0.31
C TYR A 129 -7.54 4.25 -1.12
N LYS A 130 -8.50 4.36 -2.03
CA LYS A 130 -8.33 3.94 -3.42
C LYS A 130 -8.76 5.02 -4.38
N THR A 131 -8.06 5.10 -5.50
CA THR A 131 -8.46 5.90 -6.64
C THR A 131 -8.00 5.26 -7.94
N GLU A 132 -8.59 5.68 -9.03
CA GLU A 132 -8.23 5.20 -10.37
C GLU A 132 -8.10 6.41 -11.31
N LEU A 133 -6.99 6.47 -12.05
CA LEU A 133 -6.92 7.30 -13.23
C LEU A 133 -7.44 6.48 -14.41
N ASP A 134 -8.46 7.00 -15.06
CA ASP A 134 -9.00 6.39 -16.26
C ASP A 134 -7.98 6.40 -17.41
N SER A 135 -8.27 5.64 -18.46
CA SER A 135 -7.34 5.50 -19.59
C SER A 135 -7.11 6.79 -20.37
N LYS A 136 -8.03 7.74 -20.31
CA LYS A 136 -7.92 9.05 -20.98
C LYS A 136 -6.94 9.95 -20.23
N ASP A 137 -7.10 10.06 -18.91
CA ASP A 137 -6.27 10.94 -18.09
C ASP A 137 -4.89 10.33 -17.84
N TYR A 138 -4.81 9.03 -17.62
CA TYR A 138 -3.52 8.35 -17.48
C TYR A 138 -2.67 8.46 -18.75
N ARG A 139 -3.26 8.33 -19.94
CA ARG A 139 -2.54 8.46 -21.24
C ARG A 139 -1.90 9.82 -21.43
N LYS A 140 -2.46 10.89 -20.84
CA LYS A 140 -1.90 12.25 -20.95
C LYS A 140 -0.59 12.42 -20.20
N ILE A 141 -0.37 11.62 -19.16
CA ILE A 141 0.75 11.82 -18.23
C ILE A 141 1.74 10.66 -18.22
N LYS A 142 1.35 9.45 -18.64
CA LYS A 142 2.10 8.20 -18.42
C LYS A 142 3.52 8.21 -18.98
N ASP A 143 3.77 8.96 -20.05
CA ASP A 143 5.08 8.97 -20.71
C ASP A 143 6.11 9.84 -19.95
N ASP A 144 5.65 10.83 -19.20
CA ASP A 144 6.48 11.75 -18.40
C ASP A 144 6.40 11.48 -16.90
N ALA A 145 5.34 10.81 -16.44
CA ALA A 145 5.12 10.51 -15.04
C ALA A 145 6.10 9.43 -14.55
N VAL A 146 6.74 9.68 -13.42
CA VAL A 146 7.79 8.79 -12.87
C VAL A 146 7.46 8.28 -11.48
N LEU A 147 6.90 9.15 -10.63
CA LEU A 147 6.75 8.87 -9.21
C LEU A 147 5.31 9.12 -8.77
N VAL A 148 4.77 8.20 -7.98
CA VAL A 148 3.53 8.40 -7.24
C VAL A 148 3.89 8.55 -5.77
N THR A 149 3.38 9.60 -5.13
CA THR A 149 3.45 9.81 -3.70
C THR A 149 2.05 9.72 -3.13
N ALA A 150 1.86 8.91 -2.09
CA ALA A 150 0.61 8.79 -1.35
C ALA A 150 0.85 9.12 0.13
N TYR A 151 -0.13 9.73 0.76
CA TYR A 151 -0.06 10.06 2.18
C TYR A 151 -1.44 10.27 2.78
N VAL A 152 -1.56 9.97 4.07
CA VAL A 152 -2.66 10.43 4.90
C VAL A 152 -2.29 11.80 5.44
N LEU A 153 -3.21 12.77 5.34
CA LEU A 153 -2.98 14.12 5.83
C LEU A 153 -2.81 14.11 7.35
N ASP A 154 -2.03 15.08 7.82
CA ASP A 154 -1.75 15.27 9.26
C ASP A 154 -0.99 14.08 9.90
N THR A 155 -0.43 13.17 9.08
CA THR A 155 0.58 12.20 9.50
C THR A 155 1.98 12.62 9.03
N PRO A 156 3.05 12.16 9.68
CA PRO A 156 4.43 12.46 9.24
C PRO A 156 4.85 11.64 8.01
N CYS A 157 4.06 10.65 7.61
CA CYS A 157 4.43 9.68 6.61
C CYS A 157 4.04 10.10 5.19
N LYS A 158 4.94 9.86 4.24
CA LYS A 158 4.67 9.95 2.80
C LYS A 158 5.35 8.78 2.11
N LEU A 159 4.57 7.94 1.45
CA LEU A 159 5.08 6.83 0.66
C LEU A 159 5.25 7.25 -0.79
N SER A 160 6.35 6.85 -1.40
CA SER A 160 6.58 7.08 -2.81
C SER A 160 6.98 5.80 -3.52
N ALA A 161 6.39 5.54 -4.68
CA ALA A 161 6.70 4.41 -5.53
C ALA A 161 6.83 4.86 -6.99
N LYS A 162 7.74 4.24 -7.73
CA LYS A 162 7.86 4.48 -9.17
C LYS A 162 6.66 3.88 -9.90
N LEU A 163 6.21 4.56 -10.94
CA LEU A 163 5.18 4.02 -11.84
C LEU A 163 5.61 2.67 -12.41
N PRO A 164 4.65 1.73 -12.59
CA PRO A 164 4.94 0.47 -13.23
C PRO A 164 5.48 0.71 -14.64
N THR A 165 6.65 0.17 -14.93
CA THR A 165 7.21 0.19 -16.28
C THR A 165 6.68 -1.02 -17.05
N ILE A 166 6.16 -0.83 -18.26
CA ILE A 166 5.80 -1.93 -19.14
C ILE A 166 7.09 -2.64 -19.55
N ILE A 167 7.38 -3.77 -18.92
CA ILE A 167 8.45 -4.65 -19.38
C ILE A 167 7.84 -5.49 -20.50
N ALA A 168 8.24 -5.23 -21.74
CA ALA A 168 7.91 -6.12 -22.85
C ALA A 168 8.37 -7.53 -22.48
N SER A 169 7.51 -8.54 -22.67
CA SER A 169 7.54 -9.89 -22.11
C SER A 169 8.74 -10.78 -22.52
N ASN A 170 9.93 -10.24 -22.71
CA ASN A 170 11.15 -10.99 -23.08
C ASN A 170 12.33 -10.74 -22.13
N SER A 171 12.16 -10.10 -20.99
CA SER A 171 13.24 -9.89 -20.03
C SER A 171 12.92 -10.49 -18.67
N THR A 172 13.91 -11.20 -18.11
CA THR A 172 13.99 -11.65 -16.72
C THR A 172 13.54 -10.56 -15.74
N PRO A 173 12.85 -10.92 -14.65
CA PRO A 173 12.37 -9.93 -13.69
C PRO A 173 13.53 -9.12 -13.12
N VAL A 174 13.53 -7.83 -13.36
CA VAL A 174 14.49 -6.89 -12.76
C VAL A 174 13.96 -6.51 -11.39
N LEU A 175 14.74 -6.79 -10.36
CA LEU A 175 14.47 -6.38 -8.99
C LEU A 175 14.65 -4.85 -8.89
N ILE A 176 13.56 -4.09 -8.80
CA ILE A 176 13.63 -2.65 -8.61
C ILE A 176 13.60 -2.37 -7.09
N HIS A 177 14.69 -1.82 -6.56
CA HIS A 177 14.74 -1.36 -5.18
C HIS A 177 13.96 -0.04 -5.05
N GLY A 178 12.87 -0.06 -4.30
CA GLY A 178 12.16 1.16 -3.90
C GLY A 178 12.94 1.87 -2.77
N GLY A 179 13.25 3.15 -2.98
CA GLY A 179 13.82 4.00 -1.93
C GLY A 179 12.74 4.79 -1.21
N VAL A 180 12.81 4.84 0.10
CA VAL A 180 11.99 5.75 0.93
C VAL A 180 12.74 7.08 1.01
N ILE A 181 12.11 8.17 0.57
CA ILE A 181 12.68 9.51 0.70
C ILE A 181 12.07 10.16 1.93
N PHE A 182 12.86 10.32 2.97
CA PHE A 182 12.49 11.17 4.10
C PHE A 182 12.75 12.62 3.70
N GLY A 183 11.69 13.43 3.60
CA GLY A 183 11.82 14.86 3.44
C GLY A 183 12.31 15.46 4.77
N SER A 184 13.58 15.91 4.82
CA SER A 184 14.05 16.80 5.87
C SER A 184 13.44 18.19 5.65
N ARG A 185 12.99 18.80 6.76
CA ARG A 185 12.63 20.23 6.81
C ARG A 185 13.87 21.10 6.65
#